data_ba0c985db095cac7cf280cf016ddea84
#
_entry.id   ba0c985db095cac7cf280cf016ddea84
#
_cell.length_a   1.000
_cell.length_b   1.000
_cell.length_c   1.000
_cell.angle_alpha   90.00
_cell.angle_beta   90.00
_cell.angle_gamma   90.00
#
_symmetry.space_group_name_H-M   'P 1'
#
loop_
_entity.id
_entity.type
_entity.pdbx_description
1 polymer ?
#
loop_
_entity_poly.entity_id
_entity_poly.type
_entity_poly.pdbx_seq_one_letter_code
_entity_poly.pdbx_strand_id
1 'polypeptide(L)' 'MNTIDLSIPVAEVLDQHPEVLDLLVELGFTPLANPLMRQTLGRTVSIAQGAKMKGIDLNQIVNSLKWNGYDIKGEADVRR' A
#
# COMPACT_ATOMS: atom_id res chain seq x y z
N MET A 1 6.39 9.87 -11.72
CA MET A 1 6.62 10.45 -10.40
C MET A 1 6.52 9.38 -9.33
N ASN A 2 7.32 9.53 -8.28
CA ASN A 2 7.43 8.49 -7.26
C ASN A 2 6.51 8.80 -6.06
N THR A 3 5.24 9.01 -6.33
CA THR A 3 4.26 9.30 -5.27
C THR A 3 3.34 8.11 -5.08
N ILE A 4 3.20 7.68 -3.83
CA ILE A 4 2.28 6.61 -3.43
C ILE A 4 1.09 7.24 -2.71
N ASP A 5 -0.11 6.99 -3.22
CA ASP A 5 -1.35 7.45 -2.59
C ASP A 5 -1.91 6.34 -1.71
N LEU A 6 -1.99 6.59 -0.42
CA LEU A 6 -2.46 5.60 0.55
C LEU A 6 -3.98 5.39 0.52
N SER A 7 -4.71 6.29 -0.15
CA SER A 7 -6.17 6.28 -0.14
C SER A 7 -6.81 5.64 -1.35
N ILE A 8 -6.04 5.38 -2.41
CA ILE A 8 -6.56 4.71 -3.61
C ILE A 8 -6.39 3.19 -3.49
N PRO A 9 -7.14 2.40 -4.29
CA PRO A 9 -7.00 0.95 -4.27
C PRO A 9 -5.55 0.50 -4.50
N VAL A 10 -5.13 -0.52 -3.78
CA VAL A 10 -3.77 -1.07 -3.89
C VAL A 10 -3.45 -1.46 -5.33
N ALA A 11 -4.45 -2.00 -6.06
CA ALA A 11 -4.23 -2.39 -7.45
C ALA A 11 -3.80 -1.21 -8.32
N GLU A 12 -4.37 -0.01 -8.08
CA GLU A 12 -3.97 1.17 -8.82
C GLU A 12 -2.53 1.59 -8.47
N VAL A 13 -2.17 1.48 -7.20
CA VAL A 13 -0.78 1.76 -6.78
C VAL A 13 0.17 0.82 -7.49
N LEU A 14 -0.17 -0.46 -7.56
CA LEU A 14 0.68 -1.47 -8.21
C LEU A 14 0.71 -1.32 -9.73
N ASP A 15 -0.36 -0.78 -10.34
CA ASP A 15 -0.36 -0.46 -11.77
C ASP A 15 0.65 0.65 -12.08
N GLN A 16 0.75 1.65 -11.20
CA GLN A 16 1.68 2.76 -11.35
C GLN A 16 3.10 2.40 -10.90
N HIS A 17 3.22 1.57 -9.86
CA HIS A 17 4.49 1.22 -9.23
C HIS A 17 4.54 -0.28 -8.94
N PRO A 18 4.65 -1.13 -9.98
CA PRO A 18 4.65 -2.59 -9.76
C PRO A 18 5.81 -3.07 -8.90
N GLU A 19 6.91 -2.32 -8.86
CA GLU A 19 8.07 -2.65 -8.04
C GLU A 19 7.79 -2.58 -6.54
N VAL A 20 6.71 -1.91 -6.12
CA VAL A 20 6.36 -1.77 -4.70
C VAL A 20 5.74 -3.05 -4.14
N LEU A 21 5.33 -3.98 -4.99
CA LEU A 21 4.67 -5.20 -4.56
C LEU A 21 5.47 -5.98 -3.51
N ASP A 22 6.75 -6.21 -3.79
CA ASP A 22 7.58 -7.00 -2.87
C ASP A 22 7.71 -6.32 -1.51
N LEU A 23 7.85 -5.00 -1.52
CA LEU A 23 7.93 -4.23 -0.29
C LEU A 23 6.64 -4.35 0.53
N LEU A 24 5.49 -4.22 -0.13
CA LEU A 24 4.19 -4.35 0.56
C LEU A 24 4.01 -5.75 1.15
N VAL A 25 4.41 -6.79 0.43
CA VAL A 25 4.34 -8.17 0.94
C VAL A 25 5.22 -8.31 2.19
N GLU A 26 6.44 -7.77 2.15
CA GLU A 26 7.34 -7.80 3.30
C GLU A 26 6.79 -7.04 4.51
N LEU A 27 6.05 -5.97 4.27
CA LEU A 27 5.45 -5.18 5.34
C LEU A 27 4.23 -5.83 5.99
N GLY A 28 3.74 -6.94 5.41
CA GLY A 28 2.63 -7.68 6.00
C GLY A 28 1.45 -7.90 5.06
N PHE A 29 1.49 -7.35 3.85
CA PHE A 29 0.42 -7.56 2.86
C PHE A 29 0.67 -8.86 2.10
N THR A 30 0.80 -9.97 2.83
CA THR A 30 1.14 -11.26 2.25
C THR A 30 0.14 -11.79 1.22
N PRO A 31 -1.18 -11.52 1.34
CA PRO A 31 -2.13 -11.94 0.29
C PRO A 31 -1.83 -11.35 -1.08
N LEU A 32 -1.14 -10.20 -1.16
CA LEU A 32 -0.81 -9.57 -2.43
C LEU A 32 0.20 -10.39 -3.24
N ALA A 33 0.90 -11.34 -2.62
CA ALA A 33 1.77 -12.26 -3.36
C ALA A 33 0.98 -13.15 -4.32
N ASN A 34 -0.31 -13.38 -4.05
CA ASN A 34 -1.19 -14.15 -4.91
C ASN A 34 -1.83 -13.22 -5.97
N PRO A 35 -1.60 -13.47 -7.27
CA PRO A 35 -2.17 -12.62 -8.33
C PRO A 35 -3.68 -12.47 -8.27
N LEU A 36 -4.39 -13.54 -7.89
CA LEU A 36 -5.85 -13.49 -7.78
C LEU A 36 -6.28 -12.55 -6.66
N MET A 37 -5.61 -12.57 -5.53
CA MET A 37 -5.91 -11.69 -4.40
C MET A 37 -5.63 -10.23 -4.75
N ARG A 38 -4.60 -9.96 -5.56
CA ARG A 38 -4.34 -8.60 -6.06
C ARG A 38 -5.49 -8.08 -6.90
N GLN A 39 -6.09 -8.96 -7.73
CA GLN A 39 -7.19 -8.58 -8.60
C GLN A 39 -8.51 -8.40 -7.84
N THR A 40 -8.68 -9.06 -6.71
CA THR A 40 -9.89 -8.97 -5.90
C THR A 40 -9.75 -7.95 -4.77
N LEU A 41 -8.97 -8.25 -3.74
CA LEU A 41 -8.80 -7.35 -2.60
C LEU A 41 -8.10 -6.05 -2.99
N GLY A 42 -7.11 -6.12 -3.87
CA GLY A 42 -6.37 -4.94 -4.28
C GLY A 42 -7.21 -3.88 -4.96
N ARG A 43 -8.35 -4.26 -5.56
CA ARG A 43 -9.23 -3.31 -6.22
C ARG A 43 -10.22 -2.65 -5.28
N THR A 44 -10.42 -3.21 -4.09
CA THR A 44 -11.42 -2.71 -3.14
C THR A 44 -10.81 -2.11 -1.88
N VAL A 45 -9.52 -2.34 -1.63
CA VAL A 45 -8.85 -1.95 -0.40
C VAL A 45 -7.65 -1.07 -0.72
N SER A 46 -7.55 0.08 -0.04
CA SER A 46 -6.36 0.93 -0.10
C SER A 46 -5.28 0.41 0.84
N ILE A 47 -4.05 0.95 0.69
CA ILE A 47 -2.96 0.60 1.62
C ILE A 47 -3.36 0.94 3.05
N ALA A 48 -3.98 2.11 3.26
CA ALA A 48 -4.39 2.55 4.58
C ALA A 48 -5.45 1.62 5.18
N GLN A 49 -6.45 1.23 4.39
CA GLN A 49 -7.49 0.31 4.84
C GLN A 49 -6.91 -1.07 5.14
N GLY A 50 -6.04 -1.55 4.26
CA GLY A 50 -5.38 -2.84 4.45
C GLY A 50 -4.51 -2.88 5.70
N ALA A 51 -3.80 -1.80 5.99
CA ALA A 51 -3.00 -1.70 7.21
C ALA A 51 -3.90 -1.80 8.44
N LYS A 52 -5.02 -1.09 8.44
CA LYS A 52 -5.97 -1.14 9.54
C LYS A 52 -6.56 -2.53 9.72
N MET A 53 -6.95 -3.18 8.64
CA MET A 53 -7.53 -4.51 8.67
C MET A 53 -6.56 -5.56 9.21
N LYS A 54 -5.26 -5.40 8.94
CA LYS A 54 -4.24 -6.36 9.34
C LYS A 54 -3.51 -5.97 10.63
N GLY A 55 -3.85 -4.83 11.22
CA GLY A 55 -3.17 -4.35 12.42
C GLY A 55 -1.73 -3.92 12.18
N ILE A 56 -1.40 -3.49 10.98
CA ILE A 56 -0.06 -3.00 10.63
C ILE A 56 0.00 -1.51 10.91
N ASP A 57 1.10 -1.06 11.53
CA ASP A 57 1.31 0.36 11.80
C ASP A 57 1.51 1.12 10.49
N LEU A 58 0.61 2.05 10.19
CA LEU A 58 0.69 2.85 8.98
C LEU A 58 1.98 3.68 8.93
N ASN A 59 2.47 4.16 10.08
CA ASN A 59 3.72 4.90 10.12
C ASN A 59 4.91 4.05 9.66
N GLN A 60 4.90 2.77 9.97
CA GLN A 60 5.94 1.85 9.52
C GLN A 60 5.92 1.72 7.99
N ILE A 61 4.73 1.62 7.41
CA ILE A 61 4.56 1.56 5.96
C ILE A 61 5.06 2.85 5.31
N VAL A 62 4.63 3.99 5.84
CA VAL A 62 5.02 5.30 5.32
C VAL A 62 6.53 5.47 5.37
N ASN A 63 7.15 5.14 6.51
CA ASN A 63 8.60 5.27 6.67
C ASN A 63 9.36 4.37 5.70
N SER A 64 8.89 3.13 5.50
CA SER A 64 9.51 2.20 4.56
C SER A 64 9.43 2.69 3.13
N LEU A 65 8.29 3.24 2.72
CA LEU A 65 8.12 3.79 1.38
C LEU A 65 9.01 5.02 1.18
N LYS A 66 9.05 5.92 2.16
CA LYS A 66 9.92 7.10 2.09
C LYS A 66 11.40 6.71 2.03
N TRP A 67 11.78 5.70 2.79
CA TRP A 67 13.15 5.17 2.77
C TRP A 67 13.54 4.67 1.38
N ASN A 68 12.56 4.14 0.64
CA ASN A 68 12.78 3.64 -0.72
C ASN A 68 12.60 4.73 -1.79
N GLY A 69 12.48 5.99 -1.41
CA GLY A 69 12.47 7.12 -2.33
C GLY A 69 11.10 7.57 -2.80
N TYR A 70 10.02 7.14 -2.16
CA TYR A 70 8.66 7.54 -2.55
C TYR A 70 8.16 8.70 -1.71
N ASP A 71 7.44 9.60 -2.36
CA ASP A 71 6.62 10.59 -1.67
C ASP A 71 5.27 9.97 -1.33
N ILE A 72 4.66 10.41 -0.24
CA ILE A 72 3.41 9.84 0.25
C ILE A 72 2.32 10.91 0.21
N LYS A 73 1.13 10.53 -0.28
CA LYS A 73 -0.06 11.37 -0.16
C LYS A 73 -1.25 10.52 0.31
N GLY A 74 -2.33 11.18 0.68
CA GLY A 74 -3.50 10.51 1.24
C GLY A 74 -3.35 10.17 2.72
N GLU A 75 -2.23 10.52 3.34
CA GLU A 75 -1.96 10.22 4.75
C GLU A 75 -2.88 11.01 5.68
N ALA A 76 -3.12 12.27 5.37
CA ALA A 76 -3.97 13.14 6.18
C ALA A 76 -5.41 12.63 6.24
N ASP A 77 -5.91 12.05 5.15
CA ASP A 77 -7.27 11.52 5.09
C ASP A 77 -7.45 10.28 5.97
N VAL A 78 -6.37 9.62 6.28
CA VAL A 78 -6.36 8.38 7.03
C VAL A 78 -6.24 8.60 8.53
N ARG A 79 -5.62 9.70 8.95
CA ARG A 79 -5.32 9.98 10.35
C ARG A 79 -6.44 10.68 11.12
N ARG A 80 -7.55 10.90 10.50
CA ARG A 80 -8.70 11.53 11.16
C ARG A 80 -9.44 10.58 12.06
#